data_498cc63c2897baf690a605710951ef3d
#
_entry.id   498cc63c2897baf690a605710951ef3d
#
_cell.length_a   1.000
_cell.length_b   1.000
_cell.length_c   1.000
_cell.angle_alpha   90.00
_cell.angle_beta   90.00
_cell.angle_gamma   90.00
#
_symmetry.space_group_name_H-M   'P 1'
#
loop_
_entity.id
_entity.type
_entity.pdbx_description
1 polymer ?
#
loop_
_entity_poly.entity_id
_entity_poly.type
_entity_poly.pdbx_seq_one_letter_code
_entity_poly.pdbx_strand_id
1 'polypeptide(L)'
;MTKPPRLIFLLSSAQRRLQQFIAAEQDCAARAGLAAVSPAQSGVLFVLAKEDGATMGQLAQALDLAPSAVSGLVQRMEALDWVARRADALDARTQRVWLLPAGSAQLPALRKALGRINERLTDGFTADELQTVSRWLEHVQTLKDSDD
;
A
#
# COMPACT_ATOMS: atom_id res chain seq x y z
N MET A 1 22.22 31.72 8.99
CA MET A 1 22.07 30.68 7.92
C MET A 1 21.49 29.42 8.54
N THR A 2 20.32 29.04 8.15
CA THR A 2 19.68 27.81 8.64
C THR A 2 20.39 26.62 7.99
N LYS A 3 20.90 25.71 8.82
CA LYS A 3 21.54 24.47 8.33
C LYS A 3 20.52 23.69 7.51
N PRO A 4 20.88 23.21 6.31
CA PRO A 4 19.94 22.44 5.50
C PRO A 4 19.45 21.19 6.27
N PRO A 5 18.16 20.86 6.18
CA PRO A 5 17.62 19.71 6.89
C PRO A 5 18.29 18.42 6.43
N ARG A 6 18.55 17.51 7.34
CA ARG A 6 19.10 16.17 7.03
C ARG A 6 18.01 15.27 6.47
N LEU A 7 17.55 15.55 5.25
CA LEU A 7 16.37 14.91 4.66
C LEU A 7 16.51 13.38 4.55
N ILE A 8 17.66 12.88 4.16
CA ILE A 8 17.93 11.42 4.07
C ILE A 8 17.71 10.76 5.43
N PHE A 9 18.31 11.33 6.49
CA PHE A 9 18.17 10.79 7.84
C PHE A 9 16.73 10.87 8.34
N LEU A 10 16.07 12.01 8.12
CA LEU A 10 14.68 12.22 8.54
C LEU A 10 13.72 11.26 7.83
N LEU A 11 13.89 11.09 6.51
CA LEU A 11 13.06 10.19 5.72
C LEU A 11 13.24 8.73 6.16
N SER A 12 14.47 8.26 6.31
CA SER A 12 14.76 6.90 6.76
C SER A 12 14.25 6.63 8.17
N SER A 13 14.40 7.59 9.07
CA SER A 13 13.91 7.48 10.45
C SER A 13 12.38 7.51 10.51
N ALA A 14 11.73 8.40 9.75
CA ALA A 14 10.27 8.48 9.65
C ALA A 14 9.68 7.19 9.08
N GLN A 15 10.29 6.62 8.04
CA GLN A 15 9.86 5.35 7.46
C GLN A 15 9.86 4.22 8.49
N ARG A 16 10.96 4.07 9.26
CA ARG A 16 11.03 3.04 10.31
C ARG A 16 9.95 3.24 11.38
N ARG A 17 9.74 4.47 11.82
CA ARG A 17 8.72 4.80 12.83
C ARG A 17 7.31 4.54 12.32
N LEU A 18 7.02 4.90 11.06
CA LEU A 18 5.74 4.65 10.43
C LEU A 18 5.46 3.14 10.32
N GLN A 19 6.45 2.34 9.93
CA GLN A 19 6.32 0.88 9.87
C GLN A 19 6.01 0.27 11.26
N GLN A 20 6.71 0.74 12.31
CA GLN A 20 6.44 0.30 13.69
C GLN A 20 5.03 0.69 14.15
N PHE A 21 4.59 1.89 13.81
CA PHE A 21 3.26 2.37 14.15
C PHE A 21 2.17 1.55 13.46
N ILE A 22 2.32 1.27 12.17
CA ILE A 22 1.38 0.42 11.41
C ILE A 22 1.35 -0.99 11.99
N ALA A 23 2.49 -1.58 12.33
CA ALA A 23 2.56 -2.90 12.93
C ALA A 23 1.81 -2.95 14.28
N ALA A 24 1.97 -1.92 15.13
CA ALA A 24 1.26 -1.84 16.40
C ALA A 24 -0.26 -1.71 16.23
N GLU A 25 -0.72 -0.96 15.24
CA GLU A 25 -2.15 -0.85 14.91
C GLU A 25 -2.72 -2.19 14.41
N GLN A 26 -1.95 -2.94 13.63
CA GLN A 26 -2.35 -4.29 13.16
C GLN A 26 -2.44 -5.28 14.32
N ASP A 27 -1.50 -5.27 15.25
CA ASP A 27 -1.52 -6.11 16.44
C ASP A 27 -2.74 -5.80 17.31
N CYS A 28 -3.08 -4.53 17.45
CA CYS A 28 -4.27 -4.08 18.15
C CYS A 28 -5.55 -4.60 17.49
N ALA A 29 -5.64 -4.51 16.15
CA ALA A 29 -6.78 -5.03 15.40
C ALA A 29 -6.91 -6.54 15.51
N ALA A 30 -5.80 -7.29 15.46
CA ALA A 30 -5.77 -8.73 15.63
C ALA A 30 -6.27 -9.15 17.03
N ARG A 31 -5.87 -8.44 18.08
CA ARG A 31 -6.36 -8.68 19.45
C ARG A 31 -7.85 -8.39 19.62
N ALA A 32 -8.40 -7.48 18.83
CA ALA A 32 -9.83 -7.19 18.77
C ALA A 32 -10.64 -8.19 17.91
N GLY A 33 -10.01 -9.26 17.41
CA GLY A 33 -10.65 -10.30 16.58
C GLY A 33 -10.92 -9.86 15.14
N LEU A 34 -10.34 -8.75 14.69
CA LEU A 34 -10.40 -8.31 13.31
C LEU A 34 -9.36 -9.06 12.48
N ALA A 35 -9.68 -9.31 11.21
CA ALA A 35 -8.71 -9.91 10.30
C ALA A 35 -7.46 -9.02 10.20
N ALA A 36 -6.29 -9.60 10.47
CA ALA A 36 -5.03 -8.91 10.30
C ALA A 36 -4.73 -8.79 8.79
N VAL A 37 -4.87 -7.58 8.25
CA VAL A 37 -4.55 -7.27 6.86
C VAL A 37 -3.21 -6.57 6.81
N SER A 38 -2.23 -7.17 6.10
CA SER A 38 -0.91 -6.56 5.95
C SER A 38 -0.98 -5.30 5.07
N PRO A 39 0.00 -4.38 5.15
CA PRO A 39 0.06 -3.22 4.25
C PRO A 39 0.04 -3.60 2.77
N ALA A 40 0.75 -4.67 2.38
CA ALA A 40 0.77 -5.15 1.01
C ALA A 40 -0.60 -5.71 0.56
N GLN A 41 -1.27 -6.47 1.42
CA GLN A 41 -2.64 -6.95 1.16
C GLN A 41 -3.62 -5.79 1.04
N SER A 42 -3.54 -4.79 1.93
CA SER A 42 -4.34 -3.57 1.85
C SER A 42 -4.13 -2.86 0.51
N GLY A 43 -2.88 -2.76 0.06
CA GLY A 43 -2.52 -2.17 -1.22
C GLY A 43 -3.22 -2.87 -2.40
N VAL A 44 -3.20 -4.20 -2.44
CA VAL A 44 -3.90 -4.97 -3.47
C VAL A 44 -5.40 -4.69 -3.44
N LEU A 45 -6.02 -4.74 -2.25
CA LEU A 45 -7.46 -4.49 -2.10
C LEU A 45 -7.84 -3.08 -2.58
N PHE A 46 -7.05 -2.06 -2.28
CA PHE A 46 -7.30 -0.69 -2.74
C PHE A 46 -7.11 -0.52 -4.25
N VAL A 47 -6.10 -1.14 -4.84
CA VAL A 47 -5.91 -1.12 -6.30
C VAL A 47 -7.11 -1.76 -6.99
N LEU A 48 -7.55 -2.94 -6.54
CA LEU A 48 -8.69 -3.65 -7.12
C LEU A 48 -10.03 -2.93 -6.86
N ALA A 49 -10.18 -2.25 -5.73
CA ALA A 49 -11.38 -1.45 -5.46
C ALA A 49 -11.50 -0.24 -6.40
N LYS A 50 -10.37 0.29 -6.86
CA LYS A 50 -10.33 1.39 -7.82
C LYS A 50 -10.51 0.88 -9.26
N GLU A 51 -9.82 -0.19 -9.61
CA GLU A 51 -9.82 -0.79 -10.94
C GLU A 51 -9.72 -2.32 -10.81
N ASP A 52 -10.87 -2.99 -10.79
CA ASP A 52 -10.93 -4.45 -10.67
C ASP A 52 -10.40 -5.13 -11.92
N GLY A 53 -9.85 -6.34 -11.77
CA GLY A 53 -9.24 -7.06 -12.88
C GLY A 53 -7.86 -6.55 -13.28
N ALA A 54 -7.11 -5.96 -12.37
CA ALA A 54 -5.74 -5.55 -12.62
C ALA A 54 -4.85 -6.77 -12.95
N THR A 55 -3.91 -6.59 -13.89
CA THR A 55 -2.92 -7.62 -14.20
C THR A 55 -1.89 -7.75 -13.07
N MET A 56 -1.19 -8.86 -13.01
CA MET A 56 -0.09 -9.07 -12.06
C MET A 56 0.99 -7.99 -12.21
N GLY A 57 1.30 -7.58 -13.45
CA GLY A 57 2.25 -6.49 -13.72
C GLY A 57 1.76 -5.12 -13.24
N GLN A 58 0.48 -4.83 -13.38
CA GLN A 58 -0.12 -3.58 -12.87
C GLN A 58 -0.06 -3.53 -11.33
N LEU A 59 -0.32 -4.65 -10.66
CA LEU A 59 -0.19 -4.74 -9.21
C LEU A 59 1.26 -4.55 -8.76
N ALA A 60 2.22 -5.18 -9.42
CA ALA A 60 3.64 -5.03 -9.14
C ALA A 60 4.09 -3.56 -9.25
N GLN A 61 3.67 -2.89 -10.30
CA GLN A 61 3.97 -1.48 -10.51
C GLN A 61 3.30 -0.57 -9.47
N ALA A 62 2.02 -0.77 -9.21
CA ALA A 62 1.26 0.05 -8.25
C ALA A 62 1.77 -0.09 -6.81
N LEU A 63 2.27 -1.26 -6.45
CA LEU A 63 2.76 -1.57 -5.10
C LEU A 63 4.27 -1.42 -4.94
N ASP A 64 4.99 -1.14 -6.03
CA ASP A 64 6.45 -1.10 -6.07
C ASP A 64 7.08 -2.40 -5.50
N LEU A 65 6.60 -3.53 -5.99
CA LEU A 65 7.02 -4.87 -5.59
C LEU A 65 7.56 -5.66 -6.77
N ALA A 66 8.51 -6.56 -6.47
CA ALA A 66 8.99 -7.54 -7.46
C ALA A 66 7.84 -8.48 -7.88
N PRO A 67 7.81 -8.97 -9.14
CA PRO A 67 6.78 -9.89 -9.64
C PRO A 67 6.60 -11.15 -8.79
N SER A 68 7.69 -11.72 -8.27
CA SER A 68 7.66 -12.88 -7.38
C SER A 68 6.98 -12.59 -6.03
N ALA A 69 7.20 -11.40 -5.48
CA ALA A 69 6.55 -10.96 -4.25
C ALA A 69 5.03 -10.78 -4.44
N VAL A 70 4.61 -10.21 -5.57
CA VAL A 70 3.18 -10.06 -5.92
C VAL A 70 2.53 -11.42 -6.11
N SER A 71 3.19 -12.36 -6.80
CA SER A 71 2.67 -13.71 -7.00
C SER A 71 2.40 -14.42 -5.67
N GLY A 72 3.34 -14.40 -4.74
CA GLY A 72 3.17 -14.97 -3.40
C GLY A 72 2.09 -14.26 -2.58
N LEU A 73 2.00 -12.94 -2.68
CA LEU A 73 0.98 -12.13 -2.02
C LEU A 73 -0.43 -12.49 -2.51
N VAL A 74 -0.63 -12.52 -3.82
CA VAL A 74 -1.91 -12.87 -4.44
C VAL A 74 -2.31 -14.31 -4.08
N GLN A 75 -1.37 -15.26 -4.10
CA GLN A 75 -1.63 -16.64 -3.71
C GLN A 75 -2.16 -16.74 -2.26
N ARG A 76 -1.57 -16.00 -1.33
CA ARG A 76 -2.06 -15.94 0.07
C ARG A 76 -3.45 -15.32 0.16
N MET A 77 -3.75 -14.31 -0.66
CA MET A 77 -5.06 -13.67 -0.68
C MET A 77 -6.13 -14.54 -1.34
N GLU A 78 -5.75 -15.37 -2.31
CA GLU A 78 -6.64 -16.42 -2.86
C GLU A 78 -7.00 -17.46 -1.80
N ALA A 79 -6.05 -17.88 -0.98
CA ALA A 79 -6.30 -18.81 0.12
C ALA A 79 -7.28 -18.24 1.19
N LEU A 80 -7.44 -16.94 1.26
CA LEU A 80 -8.41 -16.24 2.10
C LEU A 80 -9.75 -15.96 1.39
N ASP A 81 -9.90 -16.37 0.14
CA ASP A 81 -11.05 -16.04 -0.72
C ASP A 81 -11.27 -14.53 -0.89
N TRP A 82 -10.21 -13.74 -0.81
CA TRP A 82 -10.30 -12.29 -0.99
C TRP A 82 -10.18 -11.86 -2.44
N VAL A 83 -9.45 -12.62 -3.22
CA VAL A 83 -9.23 -12.39 -4.65
C VAL A 83 -9.23 -13.71 -5.42
N ALA A 84 -9.42 -13.63 -6.74
CA ALA A 84 -9.27 -14.74 -7.66
C ALA A 84 -8.42 -14.34 -8.86
N ARG A 85 -7.49 -15.21 -9.27
CA ARG A 85 -6.78 -15.05 -10.53
C ARG A 85 -7.57 -15.71 -11.64
N ARG A 86 -7.67 -15.02 -12.78
CA ARG A 86 -8.28 -15.57 -14.02
C ARG A 86 -7.43 -15.17 -15.21
N ALA A 87 -7.33 -16.05 -16.19
CA ALA A 87 -6.69 -15.71 -17.46
C ALA A 87 -7.45 -14.57 -18.14
N ASP A 88 -6.71 -13.66 -18.77
CA ASP A 88 -7.33 -12.62 -19.61
C ASP A 88 -8.07 -13.26 -20.78
N ALA A 89 -9.24 -12.74 -21.12
CA ALA A 89 -10.06 -13.23 -22.23
C ALA A 89 -9.37 -13.08 -23.59
N LEU A 90 -8.49 -12.08 -23.74
CA LEU A 90 -7.78 -11.77 -25.00
C LEU A 90 -6.38 -12.39 -25.06
N ASP A 91 -5.74 -12.65 -23.93
CA ASP A 91 -4.41 -13.26 -23.85
C ASP A 91 -4.32 -14.16 -22.60
N ALA A 92 -4.44 -15.47 -22.87
CA ALA A 92 -4.39 -16.50 -21.83
C ALA A 92 -3.06 -16.54 -21.02
N ARG A 93 -1.99 -15.92 -21.52
CA ARG A 93 -0.70 -15.78 -20.83
C ARG A 93 -0.75 -14.73 -19.75
N THR A 94 -1.64 -13.76 -19.89
CA THR A 94 -1.83 -12.67 -18.92
C THR A 94 -2.85 -13.10 -17.88
N GLN A 95 -2.50 -12.98 -16.61
CA GLN A 95 -3.42 -13.23 -15.51
C GLN A 95 -3.92 -11.91 -14.94
N ARG A 96 -5.21 -11.85 -14.65
CA ARG A 96 -5.88 -10.76 -13.98
C ARG A 96 -6.36 -11.18 -12.61
N VAL A 97 -6.32 -10.26 -11.68
CA VAL A 97 -6.75 -10.46 -10.29
C VAL A 97 -8.06 -9.73 -10.07
N TRP A 98 -9.03 -10.46 -9.55
CA TRP A 98 -10.39 -9.97 -9.33
C TRP A 98 -10.71 -9.98 -7.84
N LEU A 99 -11.36 -8.91 -7.38
CA LEU A 99 -11.80 -8.78 -6.00
C LEU A 99 -13.02 -9.68 -5.77
N LEU A 100 -12.95 -10.49 -4.73
CA LEU A 100 -14.07 -11.33 -4.28
C LEU A 100 -14.86 -10.63 -3.16
N PRO A 101 -16.10 -11.08 -2.87
CA PRO A 101 -16.94 -10.46 -1.84
C PRO A 101 -16.29 -10.40 -0.46
N ALA A 102 -15.57 -11.45 -0.04
CA ALA A 102 -14.86 -11.49 1.23
C ALA A 102 -13.71 -10.48 1.30
N GLY A 103 -13.01 -10.25 0.17
CA GLY A 103 -11.99 -9.20 0.06
C GLY A 103 -12.60 -7.80 0.09
N SER A 104 -13.68 -7.59 -0.65
CA SER A 104 -14.44 -6.33 -0.64
C SER A 104 -14.93 -5.97 0.76
N ALA A 105 -15.35 -6.97 1.54
CA ALA A 105 -15.82 -6.79 2.91
C ALA A 105 -14.73 -6.26 3.88
N GLN A 106 -13.43 -6.39 3.53
CA GLN A 106 -12.33 -5.83 4.32
C GLN A 106 -12.19 -4.30 4.17
N LEU A 107 -12.65 -3.74 3.06
CA LEU A 107 -12.40 -2.35 2.68
C LEU A 107 -12.93 -1.31 3.68
N PRO A 108 -14.15 -1.40 4.24
CA PRO A 108 -14.65 -0.41 5.18
C PRO A 108 -13.77 -0.26 6.42
N ALA A 109 -13.38 -1.38 7.03
CA ALA A 109 -12.51 -1.38 8.21
C ALA A 109 -11.10 -0.84 7.89
N LEU A 110 -10.55 -1.21 6.73
CA LEU A 110 -9.26 -0.70 6.25
C LEU A 110 -9.28 0.80 6.01
N ARG A 111 -10.31 1.32 5.35
CA ARG A 111 -10.46 2.77 5.13
C ARG A 111 -10.53 3.52 6.46
N LYS A 112 -11.27 3.00 7.42
CA LYS A 112 -11.37 3.59 8.75
C LYS A 112 -10.02 3.59 9.49
N ALA A 113 -9.28 2.48 9.44
CA ALA A 113 -7.96 2.37 10.06
C ALA A 113 -6.95 3.33 9.42
N LEU A 114 -6.91 3.40 8.09
CA LEU A 114 -6.05 4.33 7.36
C LEU A 114 -6.42 5.79 7.61
N GLY A 115 -7.71 6.11 7.70
CA GLY A 115 -8.19 7.44 8.07
C GLY A 115 -7.62 7.88 9.41
N ARG A 116 -7.71 7.03 10.44
CA ARG A 116 -7.15 7.32 11.77
C ARG A 116 -5.62 7.51 11.74
N ILE A 117 -4.93 6.67 11.00
CA ILE A 117 -3.47 6.82 10.84
C ILE A 117 -3.15 8.14 10.16
N ASN A 118 -3.84 8.45 9.07
CA ASN A 118 -3.63 9.68 8.32
C ASN A 118 -3.93 10.93 9.16
N GLU A 119 -5.01 10.93 9.92
CA GLU A 119 -5.34 12.03 10.86
C GLU A 119 -4.17 12.29 11.83
N ARG A 120 -3.61 11.22 12.41
CA ARG A 120 -2.47 11.36 13.32
C ARG A 120 -1.18 11.83 12.63
N LEU A 121 -0.98 11.46 11.38
CA LEU A 121 0.19 11.90 10.60
C LEU A 121 0.09 13.37 10.19
N THR A 122 -1.12 13.88 10.02
CA THR A 122 -1.38 15.23 9.50
C THR A 122 -1.72 16.24 10.57
N ASP A 123 -1.89 15.79 11.82
CA ASP A 123 -2.22 16.67 12.94
C ASP A 123 -1.16 17.76 13.14
N GLY A 124 -1.61 19.00 13.24
CA GLY A 124 -0.74 20.17 13.41
C GLY A 124 -0.15 20.75 12.11
N PHE A 125 -0.51 20.21 10.95
CA PHE A 125 -0.05 20.71 9.65
C PHE A 125 -1.22 21.26 8.81
N THR A 126 -0.95 22.33 8.08
CA THR A 126 -1.91 22.91 7.13
C THR A 126 -1.97 22.09 5.83
N ALA A 127 -3.05 22.25 5.07
CA ALA A 127 -3.20 21.59 3.76
C ALA A 127 -2.05 21.96 2.80
N ASP A 128 -1.61 23.22 2.77
CA ASP A 128 -0.53 23.68 1.89
C ASP A 128 0.83 23.08 2.28
N GLU A 129 1.10 22.94 3.58
CA GLU A 129 2.32 22.27 4.06
C GLU A 129 2.32 20.79 3.66
N LEU A 130 1.20 20.09 3.85
CA LEU A 130 1.05 18.69 3.46
C LEU A 130 1.16 18.50 1.95
N GLN A 131 0.62 19.41 1.15
CA GLN A 131 0.76 19.37 -0.30
C GLN A 131 2.22 19.54 -0.73
N THR A 132 2.96 20.40 -0.05
CA THR A 132 4.40 20.58 -0.30
C THR A 132 5.18 19.30 0.03
N VAL A 133 4.87 18.64 1.16
CA VAL A 133 5.47 17.37 1.55
C VAL A 133 5.12 16.27 0.54
N SER A 134 3.87 16.16 0.13
CA SER A 134 3.44 15.18 -0.87
C SER A 134 4.20 15.33 -2.18
N ARG A 135 4.30 16.55 -2.70
CA ARG A 135 5.07 16.86 -3.92
C ARG A 135 6.54 16.48 -3.79
N TRP A 136 7.14 16.72 -2.62
CA TRP A 136 8.52 16.35 -2.37
C TRP A 136 8.70 14.82 -2.30
N LEU A 137 7.80 14.10 -1.64
CA LEU A 137 7.83 12.64 -1.58
C LEU A 137 7.64 12.02 -2.96
N GLU A 138 6.74 12.56 -3.78
CA GLU A 138 6.58 12.15 -5.17
C GLU A 138 7.87 12.36 -5.99
N HIS A 139 8.53 13.50 -5.82
CA HIS A 139 9.83 13.75 -6.44
C HIS A 139 10.88 12.71 -6.01
N VAL A 140 10.94 12.37 -4.73
CA VAL A 140 11.88 11.34 -4.24
C VAL A 140 11.64 9.99 -4.93
N GLN A 141 10.38 9.63 -5.20
CA GLN A 141 10.04 8.38 -5.90
C GLN A 141 10.45 8.37 -7.38
N THR A 142 10.69 9.53 -7.97
CA THR A 142 11.15 9.63 -9.37
C THR A 142 12.66 9.59 -9.54
N LEU A 143 13.41 9.56 -8.43
CA LEU A 143 14.86 9.43 -8.49
C LEU A 143 15.23 8.08 -9.11
N LYS A 144 15.94 8.13 -10.23
CA LYS A 144 16.51 6.93 -10.87
C LYS A 144 17.91 6.71 -10.35
N ASP A 145 18.34 5.46 -10.34
CA ASP A 145 19.74 5.15 -10.15
C ASP A 145 20.53 5.89 -11.22
N SER A 146 21.62 6.56 -10.82
CA SER A 146 22.49 7.23 -11.77
C SER A 146 23.08 6.15 -12.65
N ASP A 147 22.70 6.12 -13.91
CA ASP A 147 23.39 5.35 -14.92
C ASP A 147 24.80 5.94 -15.06
N ASP A 148 25.81 5.23 -14.54
CA ASP A 148 27.21 5.44 -14.92
C ASP A 148 27.47 4.88 -16.32
#